data_11255a299fe8e558d26dd9591cbecde2
#
_entry.id   11255a299fe8e558d26dd9591cbecde2
#
_cell.length_a   1.000
_cell.length_b   1.000
_cell.length_c   1.000
_cell.angle_alpha   90.00
_cell.angle_beta   90.00
_cell.angle_gamma   90.00
#
_symmetry.space_group_name_H-M   'P 1'
#
loop_
_entity.id
_entity.type
_entity.pdbx_description
1 polymer ?
#
loop_
_entity_poly.entity_id
_entity_poly.type
_entity_poly.pdbx_seq_one_letter_code
_entity_poly.pdbx_strand_id
1 'polypeptide(L)'
;DQNQEQQIMSLILASDNVLRKATVNFEMYKFVFQFLLESFNELKINDVVDYLTRIPYYEEINCTDIQYEELSSIAEFNSRARIGSSAKNISGKTIFNEDFDLYSIENDFIIVFFWSYTCDHCRENIRDLKHFLDENPNFSLVAVSVKGDLKKIKTFVKKNKTNGFFYHDGLEWD
;
A
#
# COMPACT_ATOMS: atom_id res chain seq x y z
N ASP A 1 27.43 0.45 -3.02
CA ASP A 1 28.41 -0.59 -3.38
C ASP A 1 28.33 -0.79 -4.90
N GLN A 2 29.48 -0.54 -5.60
CA GLN A 2 29.57 -0.60 -7.07
C GLN A 2 29.06 -1.93 -7.67
N ASN A 3 29.21 -3.03 -6.94
CA ASN A 3 28.74 -4.35 -7.37
C ASN A 3 27.19 -4.44 -7.36
N GLN A 4 26.56 -3.83 -6.38
CA GLN A 4 25.10 -3.81 -6.25
C GLN A 4 24.45 -2.94 -7.35
N GLU A 5 25.03 -1.78 -7.64
CA GLU A 5 24.57 -0.90 -8.73
C GLU A 5 24.68 -1.58 -10.10
N GLN A 6 25.78 -2.31 -10.35
CA GLN A 6 25.96 -3.07 -11.58
C GLN A 6 24.93 -4.22 -11.71
N GLN A 7 24.60 -4.89 -10.60
CA GLN A 7 23.57 -5.93 -10.60
C GLN A 7 22.18 -5.35 -10.90
N ILE A 8 21.81 -4.23 -10.26
CA ILE A 8 20.55 -3.54 -10.51
C ILE A 8 20.45 -3.12 -11.98
N MET A 9 21.50 -2.52 -12.52
CA MET A 9 21.53 -2.10 -13.94
C MET A 9 21.36 -3.31 -14.89
N SER A 10 21.99 -4.43 -14.58
CA SER A 10 21.86 -5.66 -15.37
C SER A 10 20.42 -6.21 -15.34
N LEU A 11 19.76 -6.16 -14.19
CA LEU A 11 18.34 -6.57 -14.05
C LEU A 11 17.41 -5.63 -14.82
N ILE A 12 17.65 -4.32 -14.78
CA ILE A 12 16.92 -3.33 -15.56
C ILE A 12 17.03 -3.63 -17.05
N LEU A 13 18.25 -3.79 -17.56
CA LEU A 13 18.49 -4.08 -18.98
C LEU A 13 17.85 -5.41 -19.42
N ALA A 14 17.89 -6.45 -18.56
CA ALA A 14 17.23 -7.71 -18.84
C ALA A 14 15.72 -7.55 -18.91
N SER A 15 15.13 -6.82 -17.98
CA SER A 15 13.68 -6.51 -17.94
C SER A 15 13.25 -5.76 -19.20
N ASP A 16 14.00 -4.75 -19.61
CA ASP A 16 13.74 -4.00 -20.85
C ASP A 16 13.73 -4.92 -22.08
N ASN A 17 14.72 -5.78 -22.19
CA ASN A 17 14.81 -6.70 -23.31
C ASN A 17 13.63 -7.67 -23.39
N VAL A 18 13.14 -8.15 -22.25
CA VAL A 18 11.98 -9.04 -22.19
C VAL A 18 10.69 -8.28 -22.52
N LEU A 19 10.50 -7.08 -21.94
CA LEU A 19 9.33 -6.24 -22.21
C LEU A 19 9.24 -5.82 -23.68
N ARG A 20 10.36 -5.39 -24.29
CA ARG A 20 10.41 -5.06 -25.73
C ARG A 20 10.01 -6.23 -26.61
N LYS A 21 10.39 -7.46 -26.27
CA LYS A 21 9.97 -8.66 -27.00
C LYS A 21 8.50 -9.00 -26.79
N ALA A 22 7.94 -8.62 -25.64
CA ALA A 22 6.55 -8.86 -25.31
C ALA A 22 5.58 -7.86 -25.99
N THR A 23 6.07 -6.77 -26.61
CA THR A 23 5.24 -5.77 -27.32
C THR A 23 4.50 -6.32 -28.54
N VAL A 24 4.74 -7.56 -28.93
CA VAL A 24 4.04 -8.23 -30.05
C VAL A 24 2.53 -8.32 -29.85
N ASN A 25 2.06 -8.40 -28.61
CA ASN A 25 0.65 -8.22 -28.27
C ASN A 25 0.49 -7.72 -26.82
N PHE A 26 -0.63 -7.07 -26.56
CA PHE A 26 -0.93 -6.46 -25.27
C PHE A 26 -0.99 -7.47 -24.11
N GLU A 27 -1.64 -8.61 -24.29
CA GLU A 27 -1.79 -9.61 -23.21
C GLU A 27 -0.45 -10.20 -22.78
N MET A 28 0.45 -10.45 -23.73
CA MET A 28 1.80 -10.91 -23.42
C MET A 28 2.59 -9.84 -22.67
N TYR A 29 2.51 -8.58 -23.12
CA TYR A 29 3.17 -7.47 -22.45
C TYR A 29 2.66 -7.27 -21.04
N LYS A 30 1.35 -7.23 -20.84
CA LYS A 30 0.71 -7.10 -19.53
C LYS A 30 1.15 -8.22 -18.58
N PHE A 31 1.13 -9.45 -19.06
CA PHE A 31 1.58 -10.61 -18.27
C PHE A 31 3.04 -10.47 -17.83
N VAL A 32 3.93 -10.16 -18.76
CA VAL A 32 5.37 -10.00 -18.47
C VAL A 32 5.60 -8.82 -17.52
N PHE A 33 4.94 -7.70 -17.75
CA PHE A 33 5.05 -6.50 -16.93
C PHE A 33 4.62 -6.77 -15.48
N GLN A 34 3.45 -7.38 -15.30
CA GLN A 34 2.94 -7.74 -13.98
C GLN A 34 3.85 -8.77 -13.30
N PHE A 35 4.27 -9.81 -14.00
CA PHE A 35 5.19 -10.81 -13.47
C PHE A 35 6.52 -10.22 -12.99
N LEU A 36 7.12 -9.31 -13.74
CA LEU A 36 8.36 -8.64 -13.34
C LEU A 36 8.15 -7.78 -12.10
N LEU A 37 7.08 -6.98 -12.07
CA LEU A 37 6.77 -6.13 -10.92
C LEU A 37 6.55 -6.94 -9.65
N GLU A 38 5.73 -7.99 -9.71
CA GLU A 38 5.45 -8.88 -8.57
C GLU A 38 6.74 -9.57 -8.09
N SER A 39 7.52 -10.14 -9.03
CA SER A 39 8.76 -10.84 -8.70
C SER A 39 9.79 -9.92 -8.02
N PHE A 40 10.00 -8.72 -8.53
CA PHE A 40 10.96 -7.78 -7.94
C PHE A 40 10.45 -7.18 -6.63
N ASN A 41 9.14 -7.03 -6.44
CA ASN A 41 8.55 -6.67 -5.15
C ASN A 41 8.76 -7.77 -4.10
N GLU A 42 8.56 -9.03 -4.43
CA GLU A 42 8.81 -10.16 -3.53
C GLU A 42 10.29 -10.25 -3.13
N LEU A 43 11.18 -10.04 -4.10
CA LEU A 43 12.64 -10.02 -3.86
C LEU A 43 13.12 -8.71 -3.19
N LYS A 44 12.23 -7.72 -2.98
CA LYS A 44 12.55 -6.40 -2.41
C LYS A 44 13.62 -5.62 -3.19
N ILE A 45 13.67 -5.81 -4.51
CA ILE A 45 14.57 -5.08 -5.42
C ILE A 45 13.85 -3.82 -5.90
N ASN A 46 13.69 -2.87 -4.98
CA ASN A 46 12.87 -1.67 -5.18
C ASN A 46 13.34 -0.80 -6.35
N ASP A 47 14.65 -0.70 -6.59
CA ASP A 47 15.20 0.12 -7.68
C ASP A 47 14.72 -0.33 -9.07
N VAL A 48 14.59 -1.66 -9.27
CA VAL A 48 14.05 -2.21 -10.53
C VAL A 48 12.54 -1.96 -10.64
N VAL A 49 11.80 -2.11 -9.55
CA VAL A 49 10.36 -1.81 -9.53
C VAL A 49 10.13 -0.32 -9.81
N ASP A 50 10.93 0.58 -9.20
CA ASP A 50 10.89 2.02 -9.46
C ASP A 50 11.15 2.35 -10.92
N TYR A 51 12.13 1.69 -11.50
CA TYR A 51 12.43 1.86 -12.92
C TYR A 51 11.23 1.43 -13.78
N LEU A 52 10.72 0.22 -13.59
CA LEU A 52 9.63 -0.35 -14.38
C LEU A 52 8.33 0.47 -14.26
N THR A 53 8.04 1.03 -13.11
CA THR A 53 6.82 1.83 -12.90
C THR A 53 6.90 3.26 -13.42
N ARG A 54 8.11 3.79 -13.71
CA ARG A 54 8.31 5.15 -14.22
C ARG A 54 8.36 5.24 -15.74
N ILE A 55 8.69 4.14 -16.41
CA ILE A 55 8.86 4.19 -17.86
C ILE A 55 7.51 3.92 -18.52
N PRO A 56 6.99 4.87 -19.28
CA PRO A 56 5.83 4.64 -20.13
C PRO A 56 6.25 3.85 -21.38
N TYR A 57 6.53 2.55 -21.25
CA TYR A 57 6.65 1.65 -22.42
C TYR A 57 5.36 1.60 -23.25
N TYR A 58 4.33 2.25 -22.76
CA TYR A 58 3.00 2.35 -23.35
C TYR A 58 3.03 3.03 -24.71
N GLU A 59 3.98 3.94 -24.96
CA GLU A 59 4.14 4.61 -26.25
C GLU A 59 4.65 3.66 -27.34
N GLU A 60 5.41 2.62 -26.97
CA GLU A 60 5.91 1.59 -27.89
C GLU A 60 4.88 0.50 -28.18
N ILE A 61 3.83 0.40 -27.33
CA ILE A 61 2.74 -0.55 -27.50
C ILE A 61 1.56 0.21 -28.09
N ASN A 62 1.08 -0.23 -29.24
CA ASN A 62 -0.14 0.31 -29.82
C ASN A 62 -1.37 -0.18 -28.98
N CYS A 63 -1.55 0.41 -27.79
CA CYS A 63 -2.60 0.05 -26.86
C CYS A 63 -3.75 1.08 -26.89
N THR A 64 -4.95 0.63 -26.57
CA THR A 64 -6.11 1.49 -26.36
C THR A 64 -6.02 2.23 -25.04
N ASP A 65 -6.81 3.31 -24.87
CA ASP A 65 -6.87 4.07 -23.61
C ASP A 65 -7.21 3.18 -22.40
N ILE A 66 -8.11 2.20 -22.58
CA ILE A 66 -8.48 1.23 -21.53
C ILE A 66 -7.28 0.35 -21.14
N GLN A 67 -6.53 -0.13 -22.12
CA GLN A 67 -5.33 -0.93 -21.90
C GLN A 67 -4.22 -0.14 -21.22
N TYR A 68 -4.11 1.15 -21.56
CA TYR A 68 -3.19 2.06 -20.89
C TYR A 68 -3.58 2.24 -19.42
N GLU A 69 -4.85 2.48 -19.12
CA GLU A 69 -5.35 2.60 -17.74
C GLU A 69 -5.10 1.32 -16.92
N GLU A 70 -5.26 0.15 -17.53
CA GLU A 70 -4.99 -1.13 -16.89
C GLU A 70 -3.52 -1.28 -16.48
N LEU A 71 -2.58 -1.01 -17.39
CA LEU A 71 -1.15 -1.05 -17.08
C LEU A 71 -0.74 0.01 -16.04
N SER A 72 -1.31 1.20 -16.14
CA SER A 72 -1.07 2.27 -15.17
C SER A 72 -1.55 1.89 -13.78
N SER A 73 -2.70 1.22 -13.68
CA SER A 73 -3.24 0.72 -12.41
C SER A 73 -2.33 -0.35 -11.79
N ILE A 74 -1.79 -1.26 -12.59
CA ILE A 74 -0.82 -2.27 -12.16
C ILE A 74 0.46 -1.60 -11.64
N ALA A 75 1.01 -0.65 -12.39
CA ALA A 75 2.20 0.12 -12.00
C ALA A 75 1.96 0.88 -10.69
N GLU A 76 0.84 1.58 -10.60
CA GLU A 76 0.47 2.36 -9.42
C GLU A 76 0.30 1.45 -8.19
N PHE A 77 -0.38 0.32 -8.30
CA PHE A 77 -0.54 -0.65 -7.23
C PHE A 77 0.82 -1.13 -6.70
N ASN A 78 1.72 -1.51 -7.60
CA ASN A 78 3.05 -2.01 -7.25
C ASN A 78 4.00 -0.93 -6.70
N SER A 79 3.75 0.35 -7.00
CA SER A 79 4.57 1.46 -6.50
C SER A 79 4.17 1.96 -5.11
N ARG A 80 2.92 1.75 -4.67
CA ARG A 80 2.32 2.40 -3.49
C ARG A 80 2.77 1.86 -2.13
N ALA A 81 3.14 0.61 -2.02
CA ALA A 81 3.37 -0.06 -0.73
C ALA A 81 4.84 -0.27 -0.40
N ARG A 82 5.75 0.55 -0.95
CA ARG A 82 7.19 0.40 -0.77
C ARG A 82 7.73 1.28 0.34
N ILE A 83 8.78 0.79 1.01
CA ILE A 83 9.54 1.59 1.97
C ILE A 83 10.09 2.83 1.26
N GLY A 84 9.85 4.01 1.83
CA GLY A 84 10.25 5.30 1.27
C GLY A 84 9.25 5.92 0.29
N SER A 85 8.17 5.22 -0.09
CA SER A 85 7.08 5.81 -0.87
C SER A 85 6.13 6.60 0.04
N SER A 86 5.54 7.69 -0.50
CA SER A 86 4.49 8.42 0.21
C SER A 86 3.26 7.53 0.39
N ALA A 87 2.78 7.40 1.62
CA ALA A 87 1.52 6.73 1.90
C ALA A 87 0.37 7.45 1.17
N LYS A 88 -0.63 6.71 0.71
CA LYS A 88 -1.85 7.34 0.18
C LYS A 88 -2.63 7.99 1.31
N ASN A 89 -3.15 9.20 1.08
CA ASN A 89 -3.98 9.87 2.08
C ASN A 89 -5.25 9.06 2.37
N ILE A 90 -5.60 8.99 3.64
CA ILE A 90 -6.87 8.45 4.13
C ILE A 90 -7.62 9.62 4.76
N SER A 91 -8.75 10.01 4.19
CA SER A 91 -9.55 11.12 4.69
C SER A 91 -11.03 10.76 4.77
N GLY A 92 -11.76 11.41 5.67
CA GLY A 92 -13.18 11.19 5.88
C GLY A 92 -13.59 11.46 7.32
N LYS A 93 -14.47 10.62 7.86
CA LYS A 93 -14.90 10.74 9.25
C LYS A 93 -14.51 9.52 10.06
N THR A 94 -14.02 9.77 11.27
CA THR A 94 -13.80 8.70 12.25
C THR A 94 -15.12 8.00 12.58
N ILE A 95 -15.02 6.83 13.22
CA ILE A 95 -16.23 6.13 13.75
C ILE A 95 -17.01 6.99 14.75
N PHE A 96 -16.43 8.05 15.30
CA PHE A 96 -17.09 9.00 16.21
C PHE A 96 -17.61 10.26 15.51
N ASN A 97 -17.57 10.29 14.16
CA ASN A 97 -18.06 11.38 13.33
C ASN A 97 -17.20 12.67 13.39
N GLU A 98 -15.93 12.54 13.75
CA GLU A 98 -14.93 13.61 13.71
C GLU A 98 -14.28 13.63 12.33
N ASP A 99 -13.97 14.83 11.82
CA ASP A 99 -13.24 14.94 10.56
C ASP A 99 -11.81 14.41 10.74
N PHE A 100 -11.35 13.65 9.76
CA PHE A 100 -10.08 12.96 9.78
C PHE A 100 -9.36 13.10 8.43
N ASP A 101 -8.08 13.40 8.48
CA ASP A 101 -7.18 13.40 7.34
C ASP A 101 -5.79 12.93 7.82
N LEU A 102 -5.27 11.85 7.18
CA LEU A 102 -4.00 11.24 7.56
C LEU A 102 -2.83 12.23 7.48
N TYR A 103 -2.84 13.11 6.46
CA TYR A 103 -1.77 14.08 6.26
C TYR A 103 -1.84 15.28 7.20
N SER A 104 -2.94 15.44 7.95
CA SER A 104 -3.06 16.48 8.98
C SER A 104 -2.49 16.07 10.34
N ILE A 105 -2.02 14.84 10.49
CA ILE A 105 -1.47 14.35 11.76
C ILE A 105 -0.05 14.85 11.93
N GLU A 106 0.17 15.69 12.95
CA GLU A 106 1.47 16.31 13.26
C GLU A 106 2.30 15.47 14.25
N ASN A 107 2.55 14.20 13.95
CA ASN A 107 3.43 13.35 14.74
C ASN A 107 4.58 12.80 13.91
N ASP A 108 5.72 12.49 14.55
CA ASP A 108 6.91 11.96 13.88
C ASP A 108 6.63 10.64 13.17
N PHE A 109 5.79 9.80 13.80
CA PHE A 109 5.45 8.48 13.28
C PHE A 109 3.95 8.23 13.33
N ILE A 110 3.42 7.63 12.27
CA ILE A 110 2.02 7.22 12.18
C ILE A 110 1.97 5.70 11.95
N ILE A 111 1.30 4.98 12.85
CA ILE A 111 1.00 3.56 12.69
C ILE A 111 -0.36 3.45 12.02
N VAL A 112 -0.40 3.00 10.76
CA VAL A 112 -1.67 2.65 10.09
C VAL A 112 -1.92 1.16 10.29
N PHE A 113 -2.97 0.82 11.05
CA PHE A 113 -3.30 -0.54 11.41
C PHE A 113 -4.64 -0.97 10.79
N PHE A 114 -4.58 -1.86 9.82
CA PHE A 114 -5.76 -2.48 9.23
C PHE A 114 -6.21 -3.65 10.08
N TRP A 115 -7.49 -3.67 10.48
CA TRP A 115 -8.00 -4.68 11.39
C TRP A 115 -9.45 -5.06 11.14
N SER A 116 -9.88 -6.20 11.67
CA SER A 116 -11.28 -6.62 11.68
C SER A 116 -11.74 -6.84 13.10
N TYR A 117 -12.96 -6.38 13.43
CA TYR A 117 -13.55 -6.65 14.73
C TYR A 117 -13.78 -8.15 14.98
N THR A 118 -13.97 -8.95 13.93
CA THR A 118 -14.19 -10.40 14.03
C THR A 118 -12.90 -11.20 14.24
N CYS A 119 -11.74 -10.55 14.10
CA CYS A 119 -10.42 -11.15 14.29
C CYS A 119 -9.95 -10.96 15.75
N ASP A 120 -9.80 -12.06 16.50
CA ASP A 120 -9.38 -12.03 17.89
C ASP A 120 -7.98 -11.44 18.08
N HIS A 121 -7.01 -11.86 17.27
CA HIS A 121 -5.66 -11.33 17.30
C HIS A 121 -5.58 -9.83 16.97
N CYS A 122 -6.45 -9.36 16.07
CA CYS A 122 -6.50 -7.94 15.78
C CYS A 122 -6.97 -7.12 16.98
N ARG A 123 -7.93 -7.66 17.76
CA ARG A 123 -8.41 -7.01 18.99
C ARG A 123 -7.37 -7.03 20.11
N GLU A 124 -6.55 -8.07 20.20
CA GLU A 124 -5.42 -8.16 21.11
C GLU A 124 -4.34 -7.12 20.73
N ASN A 125 -3.95 -7.09 19.46
CA ASN A 125 -2.96 -6.12 18.97
C ASN A 125 -3.36 -4.65 19.21
N ILE A 126 -4.65 -4.30 19.13
CA ILE A 126 -5.10 -2.94 19.48
C ILE A 126 -4.86 -2.62 20.96
N ARG A 127 -4.98 -3.61 21.86
CA ARG A 127 -4.67 -3.41 23.29
C ARG A 127 -3.17 -3.24 23.52
N ASP A 128 -2.35 -4.03 22.80
CA ASP A 128 -0.90 -3.94 22.89
C ASP A 128 -0.41 -2.60 22.31
N LEU A 129 -0.97 -2.17 21.18
CA LEU A 129 -0.72 -0.84 20.61
C LEU A 129 -1.06 0.28 21.58
N LYS A 130 -2.13 0.14 22.38
CA LYS A 130 -2.44 1.14 23.41
C LYS A 130 -1.29 1.30 24.40
N HIS A 131 -0.74 0.21 24.94
CA HIS A 131 0.40 0.26 25.88
C HIS A 131 1.62 0.89 25.21
N PHE A 132 1.90 0.50 23.96
CA PHE A 132 3.00 1.09 23.20
C PHE A 132 2.82 2.61 23.02
N LEU A 133 1.64 3.09 22.69
CA LEU A 133 1.36 4.51 22.48
C LEU A 133 1.43 5.32 23.79
N ASP A 134 1.01 4.72 24.90
CA ASP A 134 1.10 5.37 26.22
C ASP A 134 2.58 5.62 26.61
N GLU A 135 3.52 4.79 26.14
CA GLU A 135 4.95 4.92 26.37
C GLU A 135 5.68 5.72 25.28
N ASN A 136 5.08 5.91 24.11
CA ASN A 136 5.70 6.53 22.95
C ASN A 136 4.80 7.67 22.37
N PRO A 137 4.82 8.87 22.98
CA PRO A 137 3.92 9.95 22.62
C PRO A 137 4.17 10.57 21.24
N ASN A 138 5.32 10.28 20.62
CA ASN A 138 5.65 10.71 19.26
C ASN A 138 5.05 9.81 18.17
N PHE A 139 4.26 8.80 18.54
CA PHE A 139 3.52 7.96 17.63
C PHE A 139 2.02 8.28 17.67
N SER A 140 1.37 8.25 16.49
CA SER A 140 -0.08 8.28 16.35
C SER A 140 -0.59 6.97 15.77
N LEU A 141 -1.79 6.55 16.19
CA LEU A 141 -2.48 5.38 15.65
C LEU A 141 -3.63 5.81 14.73
N VAL A 142 -3.64 5.27 13.54
CA VAL A 142 -4.77 5.29 12.61
C VAL A 142 -5.24 3.84 12.42
N ALA A 143 -6.33 3.46 13.05
CA ALA A 143 -6.87 2.10 12.99
C ALA A 143 -8.03 2.04 11.98
N VAL A 144 -7.80 1.39 10.84
CA VAL A 144 -8.77 1.22 9.78
C VAL A 144 -9.46 -0.12 9.92
N SER A 145 -10.75 -0.11 10.29
CA SER A 145 -11.55 -1.33 10.36
C SER A 145 -12.09 -1.68 8.98
N VAL A 146 -11.70 -2.85 8.48
CA VAL A 146 -12.09 -3.37 7.16
C VAL A 146 -13.31 -4.29 7.22
N LYS A 147 -13.70 -4.76 8.42
CA LYS A 147 -14.85 -5.66 8.61
C LYS A 147 -15.40 -5.57 10.02
N GLY A 148 -16.72 -5.61 10.15
CA GLY A 148 -17.42 -5.75 11.44
C GLY A 148 -18.54 -4.74 11.67
N ASP A 149 -19.37 -5.02 12.66
CA ASP A 149 -20.48 -4.15 13.07
C ASP A 149 -19.98 -2.87 13.73
N LEU A 150 -20.32 -1.72 13.17
CA LEU A 150 -19.88 -0.40 13.63
C LEU A 150 -20.22 -0.12 15.11
N LYS A 151 -21.37 -0.64 15.62
CA LYS A 151 -21.75 -0.44 17.03
C LYS A 151 -20.83 -1.23 17.95
N LYS A 152 -20.48 -2.46 17.55
CA LYS A 152 -19.54 -3.30 18.29
C LYS A 152 -18.14 -2.72 18.28
N ILE A 153 -17.68 -2.21 17.13
CA ILE A 153 -16.40 -1.50 16.99
C ILE A 153 -16.35 -0.30 17.92
N LYS A 154 -17.35 0.58 17.88
CA LYS A 154 -17.44 1.75 18.78
C LYS A 154 -17.41 1.35 20.27
N THR A 155 -18.13 0.33 20.64
CA THR A 155 -18.17 -0.17 22.02
C THR A 155 -16.80 -0.70 22.44
N PHE A 156 -16.13 -1.47 21.57
CA PHE A 156 -14.81 -2.03 21.82
C PHE A 156 -13.76 -0.92 22.02
N VAL A 157 -13.70 0.06 21.11
CA VAL A 157 -12.75 1.17 21.19
C VAL A 157 -12.96 1.99 22.47
N LYS A 158 -14.20 2.35 22.81
CA LYS A 158 -14.52 3.06 24.06
C LYS A 158 -14.11 2.28 25.31
N LYS A 159 -14.37 0.97 25.32
CA LYS A 159 -14.04 0.11 26.48
C LYS A 159 -12.53 0.02 26.71
N ASN A 160 -11.73 -0.07 25.65
CA ASN A 160 -10.28 -0.21 25.75
C ASN A 160 -9.56 1.13 25.95
N LYS A 161 -10.24 2.26 25.76
CA LYS A 161 -9.66 3.62 25.90
C LYS A 161 -8.37 3.80 25.12
N THR A 162 -8.31 3.24 23.90
CA THR A 162 -7.16 3.37 23.04
C THR A 162 -7.19 4.73 22.37
N ASN A 163 -6.12 5.51 22.53
CA ASN A 163 -5.94 6.77 21.84
C ASN A 163 -5.62 6.50 20.36
N GLY A 164 -6.22 7.28 19.47
CA GLY A 164 -6.01 7.15 18.03
C GLY A 164 -7.22 7.50 17.20
N PHE A 165 -7.02 7.58 15.90
CA PHE A 165 -8.07 7.80 14.92
C PHE A 165 -8.63 6.47 14.46
N PHE A 166 -9.89 6.20 14.72
CA PHE A 166 -10.55 4.96 14.31
C PHE A 166 -11.47 5.24 13.13
N TYR A 167 -11.15 4.62 12.01
CA TYR A 167 -11.88 4.73 10.75
C TYR A 167 -12.54 3.39 10.41
N HIS A 168 -13.69 3.42 9.74
CA HIS A 168 -14.36 2.23 9.21
C HIS A 168 -14.69 2.49 7.75
N ASP A 169 -14.11 1.70 6.86
CA ASP A 169 -14.25 1.93 5.41
C ASP A 169 -15.61 1.48 4.84
N GLY A 170 -16.32 0.63 5.55
CA GLY A 170 -17.65 0.15 5.16
C GLY A 170 -17.69 -0.79 3.96
N LEU A 171 -16.53 -1.20 3.42
CA LEU A 171 -16.44 -2.01 2.21
C LEU A 171 -16.52 -3.52 2.47
N GLU A 172 -16.42 -3.96 3.73
CA GLU A 172 -16.46 -5.38 4.15
C GLU A 172 -15.56 -6.28 3.28
N TRP A 173 -14.25 -6.05 3.37
CA TRP A 173 -13.24 -6.82 2.64
C TRP A 173 -13.28 -8.30 3.05
N ASP A 174 -13.29 -9.20 2.06
CA ASP A 174 -13.26 -10.66 2.25
C ASP A 174 -11.86 -11.18 2.59
#